data_4aac04e65fbafe40536b9f0e03be57ba
#
_entry.id   4aac04e65fbafe40536b9f0e03be57ba
#
_cell.length_a   1.000
_cell.length_b   1.000
_cell.length_c   1.000
_cell.angle_alpha   90.00
_cell.angle_beta   90.00
_cell.angle_gamma   90.00
#
_symmetry.space_group_name_H-M   'P 1'
#
loop_
_entity.id
_entity.type
_entity.pdbx_description
1 polymer ?
#
loop_
_entity_poly.entity_id
_entity_poly.type
_entity_poly.pdbx_seq_one_letter_code
_entity_poly.pdbx_strand_id
1 'polypeptide(L)'
;KSPYRDNRDSPEDIARFKLIQGKVRGFMDDPQETLRRYPASDASEEARYARSVAYYRSADFGSAIREIDGLIAGDRGTPYYWELKGQILAEARDFRGAVQAFEQSVALKPKAALLQVNLGATLVALEDPKLLPKARDTLEDALRRDPTNAFAWLQLSFAYAHLGNEGMAALAMAEQRFKVGDYGEAIRFAARAKKLLPAGSREANRADDI
;
A
#
# COMPACT_ATOMS: atom_id res chain seq x y z
N LYS A 1 18.94 33.01 26.22
CA LYS A 1 17.82 32.09 26.57
C LYS A 1 17.39 31.45 25.26
N SER A 2 17.41 30.10 25.19
CA SER A 2 17.00 29.36 23.97
C SER A 2 15.51 29.56 23.74
N PRO A 3 15.06 29.94 22.52
CA PRO A 3 13.65 30.11 22.21
C PRO A 3 12.84 28.79 22.26
N TYR A 4 13.52 27.66 22.45
CA TYR A 4 12.90 26.30 22.48
C TYR A 4 12.68 25.78 23.90
N ARG A 5 12.86 26.59 24.94
CA ARG A 5 12.83 26.11 26.35
C ARG A 5 11.42 25.82 26.87
N ASP A 6 10.38 26.27 26.19
CA ASP A 6 8.99 26.18 26.62
C ASP A 6 8.08 25.37 25.66
N ASN A 7 8.64 24.74 24.61
CA ASN A 7 7.88 23.86 23.72
C ASN A 7 7.74 22.50 24.41
N ARG A 8 6.72 22.34 25.22
CA ARG A 8 6.26 21.01 25.65
C ARG A 8 5.40 20.44 24.53
N ASP A 9 5.72 19.22 24.10
CA ASP A 9 4.90 18.50 23.13
C ASP A 9 3.45 18.45 23.64
N SER A 10 2.51 18.68 22.74
CA SER A 10 1.09 18.56 23.08
C SER A 10 0.75 17.11 23.46
N PRO A 11 -0.28 16.85 24.28
CA PRO A 11 -0.74 15.48 24.51
C PRO A 11 -1.01 14.70 23.23
N GLU A 12 -1.45 15.40 22.18
CA GLU A 12 -1.72 14.86 20.85
C GLU A 12 -0.44 14.44 20.12
N ASP A 13 0.62 15.26 20.21
CA ASP A 13 1.93 14.92 19.64
C ASP A 13 2.55 13.73 20.36
N ILE A 14 2.42 13.66 21.68
CA ILE A 14 2.90 12.54 22.48
C ILE A 14 2.15 11.25 22.11
N ALA A 15 0.82 11.29 21.97
CA ALA A 15 0.02 10.15 21.55
C ALA A 15 0.42 9.67 20.14
N ARG A 16 0.56 10.60 19.20
CA ARG A 16 1.01 10.32 17.84
C ARG A 16 2.42 9.70 17.81
N PHE A 17 3.33 10.22 18.61
CA PHE A 17 4.69 9.69 18.73
C PHE A 17 4.68 8.25 19.26
N LYS A 18 3.89 7.95 20.31
CA LYS A 18 3.74 6.60 20.85
C LYS A 18 3.17 5.63 19.83
N LEU A 19 2.16 6.04 19.06
CA LEU A 19 1.61 5.21 17.99
C LEU A 19 2.67 4.87 16.93
N ILE A 20 3.47 5.86 16.53
CA ILE A 20 4.59 5.65 15.60
C ILE A 20 5.63 4.70 16.21
N GLN A 21 5.95 4.83 17.51
CA GLN A 21 6.85 3.90 18.19
C GLN A 21 6.31 2.47 18.19
N GLY A 22 5.02 2.28 18.50
CA GLY A 22 4.37 0.98 18.46
C GLY A 22 4.44 0.35 17.07
N LYS A 23 4.18 1.16 16.03
CA LYS A 23 4.33 0.74 14.62
C LYS A 23 5.75 0.30 14.32
N VAL A 24 6.75 1.15 14.60
CA VAL A 24 8.17 0.87 14.31
C VAL A 24 8.62 -0.40 15.04
N ARG A 25 8.35 -0.51 16.33
CA ARG A 25 8.72 -1.69 17.13
C ARG A 25 8.03 -2.95 16.63
N GLY A 26 6.75 -2.90 16.33
CA GLY A 26 6.01 -4.02 15.77
C GLY A 26 6.67 -4.56 14.49
N PHE A 27 7.18 -3.68 13.61
CA PHE A 27 7.83 -4.09 12.37
C PHE A 27 9.31 -4.44 12.51
N MET A 28 10.04 -3.84 13.46
CA MET A 28 11.51 -3.96 13.56
C MET A 28 11.96 -4.98 14.61
N ASP A 29 11.29 -5.05 15.76
CA ASP A 29 11.64 -5.94 16.85
C ASP A 29 11.23 -7.41 16.52
N ASP A 30 11.79 -8.37 17.24
CA ASP A 30 11.31 -9.75 17.20
C ASP A 30 9.83 -9.79 17.67
N PRO A 31 8.94 -10.51 16.97
CA PRO A 31 7.53 -10.57 17.34
C PRO A 31 7.28 -11.04 18.77
N GLN A 32 8.04 -12.03 19.26
CA GLN A 32 7.90 -12.55 20.62
C GLN A 32 8.36 -11.51 21.66
N GLU A 33 9.40 -10.75 21.36
CA GLU A 33 9.85 -9.65 22.22
C GLU A 33 8.81 -8.53 22.26
N THR A 34 8.22 -8.18 21.10
CA THR A 34 7.13 -7.21 21.01
C THR A 34 5.95 -7.65 21.88
N LEU A 35 5.52 -8.90 21.80
CA LEU A 35 4.40 -9.44 22.59
C LEU A 35 4.71 -9.46 24.09
N ARG A 36 5.96 -9.69 24.50
CA ARG A 36 6.39 -9.60 25.92
C ARG A 36 6.36 -8.16 26.43
N ARG A 37 6.80 -7.21 25.58
CA ARG A 37 6.86 -5.77 25.91
C ARG A 37 5.48 -5.15 26.05
N TYR A 38 4.54 -5.58 25.20
CA TYR A 38 3.17 -5.12 25.13
C TYR A 38 2.20 -6.25 25.51
N PRO A 39 2.04 -6.56 26.81
CA PRO A 39 1.17 -7.66 27.24
C PRO A 39 -0.30 -7.38 26.89
N ALA A 40 -1.12 -8.44 26.82
CA ALA A 40 -2.54 -8.33 26.48
C ALA A 40 -3.35 -7.45 27.43
N SER A 41 -2.87 -7.24 28.67
CA SER A 41 -3.46 -6.35 29.65
C SER A 41 -3.26 -4.85 29.32
N ASP A 42 -2.28 -4.52 28.47
CA ASP A 42 -2.08 -3.15 28.00
C ASP A 42 -3.04 -2.85 26.85
N ALA A 43 -4.09 -2.09 27.14
CA ALA A 43 -5.13 -1.72 26.17
C ALA A 43 -4.80 -0.40 25.43
N SER A 44 -3.60 0.19 25.63
CA SER A 44 -3.21 1.40 24.92
C SER A 44 -3.17 1.19 23.40
N GLU A 45 -3.39 2.28 22.69
CA GLU A 45 -3.36 2.32 21.22
C GLU A 45 -2.00 1.84 20.67
N GLU A 46 -0.90 2.32 21.27
CA GLU A 46 0.47 1.87 20.98
C GLU A 46 0.60 0.35 21.10
N ALA A 47 0.17 -0.20 22.24
CA ALA A 47 0.32 -1.63 22.53
C ALA A 47 -0.52 -2.50 21.59
N ARG A 48 -1.77 -2.14 21.34
CA ARG A 48 -2.63 -2.85 20.38
C ARG A 48 -2.05 -2.84 18.98
N TYR A 49 -1.54 -1.68 18.53
CA TYR A 49 -0.94 -1.58 17.20
C TYR A 49 0.32 -2.46 17.11
N ALA A 50 1.23 -2.37 18.09
CA ALA A 50 2.44 -3.17 18.15
C ALA A 50 2.12 -4.68 18.13
N ARG A 51 1.15 -5.13 18.95
CA ARG A 51 0.71 -6.53 18.96
C ARG A 51 0.08 -6.97 17.65
N SER A 52 -0.77 -6.13 17.05
CA SER A 52 -1.35 -6.43 15.74
C SER A 52 -0.27 -6.72 14.70
N VAL A 53 0.78 -5.88 14.64
CA VAL A 53 1.91 -6.09 13.74
C VAL A 53 2.71 -7.33 14.10
N ALA A 54 2.98 -7.58 15.39
CA ALA A 54 3.72 -8.76 15.84
C ALA A 54 2.99 -10.06 15.49
N TYR A 55 1.68 -10.13 15.71
CA TYR A 55 0.86 -11.27 15.31
C TYR A 55 0.83 -11.44 13.79
N TYR A 56 0.68 -10.35 13.03
CA TYR A 56 0.74 -10.36 11.57
C TYR A 56 2.05 -10.97 11.06
N ARG A 57 3.20 -10.53 11.60
CA ARG A 57 4.53 -11.04 11.24
C ARG A 57 4.76 -12.51 11.66
N SER A 58 4.00 -12.98 12.64
CA SER A 58 4.00 -14.38 13.08
C SER A 58 2.97 -15.24 12.34
N ALA A 59 2.30 -14.69 11.31
CA ALA A 59 1.20 -15.33 10.58
C ALA A 59 0.00 -15.71 11.46
N ASP A 60 -0.14 -15.18 12.68
CA ASP A 60 -1.35 -15.28 13.48
C ASP A 60 -2.34 -14.17 13.08
N PHE A 61 -2.92 -14.34 11.90
CA PHE A 61 -3.82 -13.35 11.33
C PHE A 61 -5.08 -13.11 12.17
N GLY A 62 -5.57 -14.17 12.86
CA GLY A 62 -6.74 -14.07 13.72
C GLY A 62 -6.50 -13.13 14.91
N SER A 63 -5.36 -13.25 15.60
CA SER A 63 -4.98 -12.36 16.69
C SER A 63 -4.68 -10.95 16.18
N ALA A 64 -3.99 -10.82 15.04
CA ALA A 64 -3.71 -9.55 14.41
C ALA A 64 -4.98 -8.75 14.10
N ILE A 65 -6.00 -9.42 13.52
CA ILE A 65 -7.29 -8.79 13.20
C ILE A 65 -8.03 -8.36 14.48
N ARG A 66 -8.04 -9.17 15.54
CA ARG A 66 -8.69 -8.79 16.81
C ARG A 66 -8.10 -7.51 17.41
N GLU A 67 -6.77 -7.37 17.37
CA GLU A 67 -6.11 -6.17 17.89
C GLU A 67 -6.41 -4.94 17.04
N ILE A 68 -6.32 -5.05 15.70
CA ILE A 68 -6.59 -3.91 14.82
C ILE A 68 -8.08 -3.52 14.81
N ASP A 69 -8.99 -4.48 14.92
CA ASP A 69 -10.42 -4.20 15.05
C ASP A 69 -10.76 -3.47 16.35
N GLY A 70 -10.03 -3.77 17.44
CA GLY A 70 -10.14 -3.03 18.68
C GLY A 70 -9.72 -1.56 18.55
N LEU A 71 -8.70 -1.27 17.74
CA LEU A 71 -8.29 0.11 17.41
C LEU A 71 -9.34 0.83 16.55
N ILE A 72 -9.81 0.16 15.48
CA ILE A 72 -10.84 0.71 14.58
C ILE A 72 -12.14 0.99 15.33
N ALA A 73 -12.51 0.16 16.32
CA ALA A 73 -13.70 0.39 17.15
C ALA A 73 -13.57 1.66 18.00
N GLY A 74 -12.34 1.98 18.46
CA GLY A 74 -12.05 3.20 19.22
C GLY A 74 -11.93 4.45 18.34
N ASP A 75 -11.30 4.32 17.19
CA ASP A 75 -11.12 5.40 16.20
C ASP A 75 -11.22 4.88 14.78
N ARG A 76 -12.34 5.15 14.11
CA ARG A 76 -12.56 4.81 12.71
C ARG A 76 -11.92 5.79 11.72
N GLY A 77 -11.44 6.94 12.19
CA GLY A 77 -10.92 8.03 11.38
C GLY A 77 -9.44 7.87 10.99
N THR A 78 -8.73 6.91 11.57
CA THR A 78 -7.32 6.68 11.27
C THR A 78 -7.15 5.78 10.04
N PRO A 79 -6.70 6.32 8.88
CA PRO A 79 -6.58 5.55 7.64
C PRO A 79 -5.60 4.38 7.75
N TYR A 80 -4.58 4.50 8.59
CA TYR A 80 -3.53 3.50 8.76
C TYR A 80 -3.95 2.25 9.52
N TYR A 81 -5.04 2.31 10.31
CA TYR A 81 -5.64 1.11 10.91
C TYR A 81 -6.32 0.26 9.85
N TRP A 82 -7.06 0.91 8.97
CA TRP A 82 -7.67 0.24 7.83
C TRP A 82 -6.65 -0.29 6.84
N GLU A 83 -5.54 0.43 6.63
CA GLU A 83 -4.40 -0.05 5.83
C GLU A 83 -3.83 -1.35 6.40
N LEU A 84 -3.48 -1.37 7.70
CA LEU A 84 -2.93 -2.55 8.35
C LEU A 84 -3.92 -3.71 8.31
N LYS A 85 -5.21 -3.46 8.57
CA LYS A 85 -6.26 -4.49 8.44
C LYS A 85 -6.29 -5.08 7.02
N GLY A 86 -6.23 -4.21 6.00
CA GLY A 86 -6.18 -4.64 4.61
C GLY A 86 -4.95 -5.50 4.30
N GLN A 87 -3.79 -5.13 4.80
CA GLN A 87 -2.55 -5.92 4.64
C GLN A 87 -2.67 -7.30 5.28
N ILE A 88 -3.17 -7.37 6.52
CA ILE A 88 -3.38 -8.63 7.24
C ILE A 88 -4.33 -9.55 6.46
N LEU A 89 -5.46 -9.01 5.99
CA LEU A 89 -6.45 -9.76 5.24
C LEU A 89 -5.91 -10.24 3.88
N ALA A 90 -5.14 -9.41 3.19
CA ALA A 90 -4.51 -9.79 1.91
C ALA A 90 -3.52 -10.94 2.09
N GLU A 91 -2.70 -10.90 3.14
CA GLU A 91 -1.76 -11.98 3.47
C GLU A 91 -2.50 -13.26 3.89
N ALA A 92 -3.62 -13.11 4.60
CA ALA A 92 -4.51 -14.23 4.93
C ALA A 92 -5.31 -14.76 3.71
N ARG A 93 -5.09 -14.20 2.51
CA ARG A 93 -5.77 -14.52 1.25
C ARG A 93 -7.27 -14.16 1.23
N ASP A 94 -7.74 -13.39 2.19
CA ASP A 94 -9.07 -12.76 2.13
C ASP A 94 -9.00 -11.44 1.34
N PHE A 95 -8.83 -11.55 0.02
CA PHE A 95 -8.72 -10.38 -0.85
C PHE A 95 -10.00 -9.53 -0.87
N ARG A 96 -11.18 -10.13 -0.67
CA ARG A 96 -12.43 -9.36 -0.62
C ARG A 96 -12.52 -8.49 0.64
N GLY A 97 -12.20 -9.05 1.78
CA GLY A 97 -12.09 -8.30 3.03
C GLY A 97 -10.99 -7.24 2.97
N ALA A 98 -9.85 -7.56 2.35
CA ALA A 98 -8.75 -6.62 2.15
C ALA A 98 -9.16 -5.42 1.29
N VAL A 99 -9.89 -5.65 0.16
CA VAL A 99 -10.41 -4.55 -0.67
C VAL A 99 -11.29 -3.62 0.15
N GLN A 100 -12.24 -4.16 0.95
CA GLN A 100 -13.11 -3.33 1.79
C GLN A 100 -12.31 -2.48 2.79
N ALA A 101 -11.30 -3.05 3.43
CA ALA A 101 -10.46 -2.33 4.37
C ALA A 101 -9.62 -1.23 3.66
N PHE A 102 -9.01 -1.53 2.52
CA PHE A 102 -8.26 -0.54 1.75
C PHE A 102 -9.15 0.57 1.17
N GLU A 103 -10.39 0.27 0.77
CA GLU A 103 -11.36 1.29 0.37
C GLU A 103 -11.65 2.28 1.49
N GLN A 104 -11.81 1.80 2.74
CA GLN A 104 -11.96 2.69 3.90
C GLN A 104 -10.70 3.54 4.11
N SER A 105 -9.52 2.95 4.02
CA SER A 105 -8.26 3.65 4.13
C SER A 105 -8.11 4.77 3.09
N VAL A 106 -8.41 4.47 1.82
CA VAL A 106 -8.37 5.45 0.72
C VAL A 106 -9.45 6.52 0.87
N ALA A 107 -10.66 6.17 1.32
CA ALA A 107 -11.73 7.14 1.56
C ALA A 107 -11.33 8.18 2.62
N LEU A 108 -10.62 7.78 3.68
CA LEU A 108 -10.12 8.66 4.72
C LEU A 108 -8.93 9.53 4.25
N LYS A 109 -8.12 9.05 3.32
CA LYS A 109 -6.94 9.77 2.81
C LYS A 109 -6.76 9.58 1.30
N PRO A 110 -7.65 10.16 0.48
CA PRO A 110 -7.72 9.87 -0.96
C PRO A 110 -6.51 10.33 -1.77
N LYS A 111 -5.67 11.22 -1.22
CA LYS A 111 -4.46 11.70 -1.90
C LYS A 111 -3.19 10.92 -1.54
N ALA A 112 -3.29 9.88 -0.71
CA ALA A 112 -2.14 9.07 -0.34
C ALA A 112 -1.88 7.99 -1.40
N ALA A 113 -0.87 8.19 -2.23
CA ALA A 113 -0.53 7.28 -3.33
C ALA A 113 -0.32 5.84 -2.85
N LEU A 114 0.38 5.63 -1.72
CA LEU A 114 0.64 4.30 -1.18
C LEU A 114 -0.65 3.53 -0.85
N LEU A 115 -1.67 4.21 -0.28
CA LEU A 115 -2.95 3.57 0.05
C LEU A 115 -3.70 3.17 -1.22
N GLN A 116 -3.63 4.00 -2.26
CA GLN A 116 -4.20 3.67 -3.58
C GLN A 116 -3.46 2.49 -4.23
N VAL A 117 -2.13 2.42 -4.11
CA VAL A 117 -1.34 1.28 -4.61
C VAL A 117 -1.76 -0.01 -3.95
N ASN A 118 -1.93 -0.02 -2.62
CA ASN A 118 -2.37 -1.21 -1.88
C ASN A 118 -3.77 -1.67 -2.33
N LEU A 119 -4.71 -0.73 -2.49
CA LEU A 119 -6.04 -1.02 -3.01
C LEU A 119 -5.97 -1.59 -4.44
N GLY A 120 -5.26 -0.91 -5.34
CA GLY A 120 -5.14 -1.32 -6.74
C GLY A 120 -4.49 -2.69 -6.91
N ALA A 121 -3.41 -2.96 -6.17
CA ALA A 121 -2.74 -4.25 -6.16
C ALA A 121 -3.67 -5.39 -5.66
N THR A 122 -4.46 -5.13 -4.63
CA THR A 122 -5.40 -6.12 -4.10
C THR A 122 -6.56 -6.37 -5.07
N LEU A 123 -7.04 -5.34 -5.77
CA LEU A 123 -8.03 -5.49 -6.82
C LEU A 123 -7.51 -6.33 -8.00
N VAL A 124 -6.23 -6.16 -8.37
CA VAL A 124 -5.57 -7.02 -9.38
C VAL A 124 -5.50 -8.46 -8.88
N ALA A 125 -5.06 -8.69 -7.63
CA ALA A 125 -4.91 -10.02 -7.04
C ALA A 125 -6.26 -10.76 -6.87
N LEU A 126 -7.37 -10.04 -6.83
CA LEU A 126 -8.71 -10.63 -6.76
C LEU A 126 -9.13 -11.26 -8.11
N GLU A 127 -8.51 -10.83 -9.22
CA GLU A 127 -8.77 -11.32 -10.58
C GLU A 127 -10.25 -11.28 -11.00
N ASP A 128 -11.07 -10.43 -10.37
CA ASP A 128 -12.46 -10.22 -10.78
C ASP A 128 -12.52 -9.29 -12.00
N PRO A 129 -12.97 -9.78 -13.18
CA PRO A 129 -13.01 -8.97 -14.41
C PRO A 129 -13.82 -7.67 -14.26
N LYS A 130 -14.82 -7.66 -13.36
CA LYS A 130 -15.66 -6.47 -13.11
C LYS A 130 -14.92 -5.38 -12.34
N LEU A 131 -13.87 -5.76 -11.57
CA LEU A 131 -13.11 -4.84 -10.75
C LEU A 131 -11.78 -4.41 -11.38
N LEU A 132 -11.33 -5.06 -12.45
CA LEU A 132 -10.10 -4.70 -13.16
C LEU A 132 -10.07 -3.25 -13.68
N PRO A 133 -11.16 -2.68 -14.24
CA PRO A 133 -11.17 -1.26 -14.60
C PRO A 133 -10.91 -0.35 -13.38
N LYS A 134 -11.49 -0.67 -12.23
CA LYS A 134 -11.25 0.08 -10.99
C LYS A 134 -9.80 -0.07 -10.50
N ALA A 135 -9.21 -1.28 -10.63
CA ALA A 135 -7.80 -1.50 -10.31
C ALA A 135 -6.88 -0.60 -11.13
N ARG A 136 -7.07 -0.59 -12.47
CA ARG A 136 -6.36 0.27 -13.40
C ARG A 136 -6.46 1.75 -13.00
N ASP A 137 -7.68 2.26 -12.86
CA ASP A 137 -7.92 3.68 -12.56
C ASP A 137 -7.30 4.10 -11.23
N THR A 138 -7.39 3.23 -10.21
CA THR A 138 -6.78 3.46 -8.90
C THR A 138 -5.25 3.52 -8.98
N LEU A 139 -4.63 2.61 -9.74
CA LEU A 139 -3.16 2.58 -9.93
C LEU A 139 -2.67 3.75 -10.76
N GLU A 140 -3.41 4.15 -11.80
CA GLU A 140 -3.11 5.36 -12.57
C GLU A 140 -3.17 6.62 -11.71
N ASP A 141 -4.17 6.73 -10.82
CA ASP A 141 -4.28 7.82 -9.86
C ASP A 141 -3.09 7.86 -8.90
N ALA A 142 -2.67 6.70 -8.40
CA ALA A 142 -1.49 6.58 -7.55
C ALA A 142 -0.23 7.04 -8.28
N LEU A 143 -0.03 6.59 -9.52
CA LEU A 143 1.14 6.92 -10.34
C LEU A 143 1.18 8.37 -10.82
N ARG A 144 0.05 9.05 -10.93
CA ARG A 144 0.03 10.50 -11.15
C ARG A 144 0.61 11.28 -9.97
N ARG A 145 0.56 10.74 -8.75
CA ARG A 145 1.08 11.34 -7.52
C ARG A 145 2.49 10.90 -7.20
N ASP A 146 2.80 9.62 -7.45
CA ASP A 146 4.11 9.02 -7.26
C ASP A 146 4.51 8.21 -8.50
N PRO A 147 5.03 8.86 -9.54
CA PRO A 147 5.45 8.20 -10.77
C PRO A 147 6.71 7.33 -10.61
N THR A 148 7.36 7.38 -9.44
CA THR A 148 8.58 6.61 -9.16
C THR A 148 8.31 5.23 -8.59
N ASN A 149 7.08 4.93 -8.22
CA ASN A 149 6.70 3.68 -7.59
C ASN A 149 6.71 2.49 -8.57
N ALA A 150 7.84 1.77 -8.60
CA ALA A 150 8.02 0.62 -9.49
C ALA A 150 6.99 -0.50 -9.25
N PHE A 151 6.57 -0.71 -7.98
CA PHE A 151 5.55 -1.72 -7.66
C PHE A 151 4.17 -1.34 -8.24
N ALA A 152 3.80 -0.06 -8.18
CA ALA A 152 2.55 0.40 -8.80
C ALA A 152 2.57 0.21 -10.33
N TRP A 153 3.69 0.48 -11.01
CA TRP A 153 3.86 0.21 -12.42
C TRP A 153 3.71 -1.28 -12.75
N LEU A 154 4.29 -2.16 -11.93
CA LEU A 154 4.14 -3.60 -12.08
C LEU A 154 2.67 -4.02 -11.97
N GLN A 155 1.96 -3.57 -10.93
CA GLN A 155 0.55 -3.90 -10.75
C GLN A 155 -0.32 -3.34 -11.88
N LEU A 156 -0.02 -2.14 -12.37
CA LEU A 156 -0.71 -1.55 -13.51
C LEU A 156 -0.49 -2.36 -14.79
N SER A 157 0.71 -2.92 -15.00
CA SER A 157 0.95 -3.80 -16.14
C SER A 157 0.07 -5.06 -16.12
N PHE A 158 -0.12 -5.65 -14.94
CA PHE A 158 -1.03 -6.79 -14.77
C PHE A 158 -2.49 -6.40 -14.99
N ALA A 159 -2.93 -5.25 -14.45
CA ALA A 159 -4.28 -4.75 -14.69
C ALA A 159 -4.57 -4.58 -16.18
N TYR A 160 -3.66 -3.97 -16.94
CA TYR A 160 -3.80 -3.82 -18.39
C TYR A 160 -3.78 -5.15 -19.14
N ALA A 161 -2.90 -6.09 -18.73
CA ALA A 161 -2.83 -7.41 -19.35
C ALA A 161 -4.14 -8.19 -19.17
N HIS A 162 -4.70 -8.19 -17.96
CA HIS A 162 -6.00 -8.81 -17.67
C HIS A 162 -7.17 -8.12 -18.42
N LEU A 163 -7.05 -6.83 -18.74
CA LEU A 163 -8.01 -6.08 -19.55
C LEU A 163 -7.80 -6.28 -21.06
N GLY A 164 -6.82 -7.09 -21.48
CA GLY A 164 -6.49 -7.33 -22.90
C GLY A 164 -5.79 -6.16 -23.58
N ASN A 165 -5.33 -5.15 -22.85
CA ASN A 165 -4.61 -4.02 -23.40
C ASN A 165 -3.10 -4.26 -23.37
N GLU A 166 -2.62 -5.09 -24.31
CA GLU A 166 -1.22 -5.51 -24.36
C GLU A 166 -0.23 -4.35 -24.60
N GLY A 167 -0.62 -3.32 -25.34
CA GLY A 167 0.22 -2.16 -25.61
C GLY A 167 0.50 -1.37 -24.34
N MET A 168 -0.55 -1.08 -23.55
CA MET A 168 -0.44 -0.41 -22.25
C MET A 168 0.24 -1.28 -21.20
N ALA A 169 0.00 -2.59 -21.21
CA ALA A 169 0.69 -3.52 -20.32
C ALA A 169 2.22 -3.52 -20.58
N ALA A 170 2.63 -3.53 -21.85
CA ALA A 170 4.04 -3.44 -22.22
C ALA A 170 4.66 -2.09 -21.81
N LEU A 171 3.95 -0.97 -22.00
CA LEU A 171 4.41 0.34 -21.56
C LEU A 171 4.60 0.41 -20.04
N ALA A 172 3.60 -0.05 -19.27
CA ALA A 172 3.69 -0.08 -17.81
C ALA A 172 4.85 -0.97 -17.32
N MET A 173 5.12 -2.10 -18.00
CA MET A 173 6.26 -2.95 -17.69
C MET A 173 7.59 -2.25 -18.05
N ALA A 174 7.68 -1.51 -19.15
CA ALA A 174 8.86 -0.72 -19.51
C ALA A 174 9.19 0.30 -18.43
N GLU A 175 8.17 1.05 -17.95
CA GLU A 175 8.31 2.00 -16.85
C GLU A 175 8.80 1.32 -15.57
N GLN A 176 8.21 0.18 -15.22
CA GLN A 176 8.63 -0.59 -14.05
C GLN A 176 10.11 -0.97 -14.15
N ARG A 177 10.55 -1.53 -15.27
CA ARG A 177 11.94 -1.95 -15.51
C ARG A 177 12.90 -0.75 -15.45
N PHE A 178 12.51 0.36 -16.04
CA PHE A 178 13.28 1.60 -15.96
C PHE A 178 13.46 2.08 -14.51
N LYS A 179 12.37 2.06 -13.69
CA LYS A 179 12.44 2.48 -12.27
C LYS A 179 13.32 1.59 -11.40
N VAL A 180 13.46 0.31 -11.74
CA VAL A 180 14.36 -0.59 -11.00
C VAL A 180 15.78 -0.65 -11.61
N GLY A 181 16.08 0.14 -12.64
CA GLY A 181 17.40 0.22 -13.25
C GLY A 181 17.70 -0.89 -14.26
N ASP A 182 16.72 -1.71 -14.65
CA ASP A 182 16.87 -2.74 -15.67
C ASP A 182 16.60 -2.16 -17.06
N TYR A 183 17.51 -1.31 -17.52
CA TYR A 183 17.36 -0.56 -18.76
C TYR A 183 17.27 -1.45 -20.00
N GLY A 184 17.94 -2.62 -20.00
CA GLY A 184 17.87 -3.56 -21.12
C GLY A 184 16.47 -4.11 -21.34
N GLU A 185 15.78 -4.53 -20.25
CA GLU A 185 14.40 -4.97 -20.32
C GLU A 185 13.45 -3.79 -20.57
N ALA A 186 13.71 -2.61 -19.98
CA ALA A 186 12.91 -1.43 -20.23
C ALA A 186 12.81 -1.11 -21.72
N ILE A 187 13.93 -1.05 -22.44
CA ILE A 187 13.99 -0.81 -23.89
C ILE A 187 13.23 -1.90 -24.67
N ARG A 188 13.36 -3.18 -24.27
CA ARG A 188 12.64 -4.28 -24.95
C ARG A 188 11.13 -4.16 -24.82
N PHE A 189 10.66 -3.85 -23.60
CA PHE A 189 9.23 -3.63 -23.36
C PHE A 189 8.71 -2.36 -24.02
N ALA A 190 9.48 -1.27 -24.03
CA ALA A 190 9.14 -0.03 -24.75
C ALA A 190 8.99 -0.26 -26.26
N ALA A 191 9.93 -0.98 -26.87
CA ALA A 191 9.85 -1.36 -28.29
C ALA A 191 8.61 -2.24 -28.58
N ARG A 192 8.22 -3.14 -27.67
CA ARG A 192 6.97 -3.92 -27.77
C ARG A 192 5.75 -3.00 -27.67
N ALA A 193 5.73 -2.08 -26.71
CA ALA A 193 4.65 -1.13 -26.53
C ALA A 193 4.42 -0.30 -27.80
N LYS A 194 5.48 0.25 -28.41
CA LYS A 194 5.40 1.02 -29.66
C LYS A 194 4.76 0.25 -30.81
N LYS A 195 5.02 -1.04 -30.92
CA LYS A 195 4.43 -1.88 -31.99
C LYS A 195 2.93 -2.12 -31.79
N LEU A 196 2.46 -2.05 -30.55
CA LEU A 196 1.07 -2.39 -30.17
C LEU A 196 0.19 -1.16 -29.96
N LEU A 197 0.80 -0.01 -29.65
CA LEU A 197 0.07 1.24 -29.43
C LEU A 197 -0.16 1.98 -30.77
N PRO A 198 -1.23 2.82 -30.86
CA PRO A 198 -1.46 3.64 -32.04
C PRO A 198 -0.26 4.56 -32.29
N ALA A 199 0.23 4.58 -33.52
CA ALA A 199 1.36 5.41 -33.91
C ALA A 199 1.06 6.90 -33.63
N GLY A 200 2.02 7.59 -33.01
CA GLY A 200 1.90 9.00 -32.64
C GLY A 200 0.99 9.28 -31.44
N SER A 201 0.46 8.25 -30.78
CA SER A 201 -0.24 8.43 -29.51
C SER A 201 0.71 8.94 -28.42
N ARG A 202 0.16 9.56 -27.39
CA ARG A 202 0.92 10.04 -26.23
C ARG A 202 1.68 8.88 -25.55
N GLU A 203 1.05 7.71 -25.49
CA GLU A 203 1.60 6.50 -24.89
C GLU A 203 2.74 5.91 -25.74
N ALA A 204 2.60 5.94 -27.08
CA ALA A 204 3.69 5.52 -27.99
C ALA A 204 4.90 6.47 -27.88
N ASN A 205 4.66 7.80 -27.81
CA ASN A 205 5.73 8.77 -27.60
C ASN A 205 6.41 8.59 -26.24
N ARG A 206 5.63 8.26 -25.20
CA ARG A 206 6.20 7.95 -23.88
C ARG A 206 7.10 6.71 -23.91
N ALA A 207 6.76 5.72 -24.72
CA ALA A 207 7.64 4.56 -24.92
C ALA A 207 8.95 4.91 -25.65
N ASP A 208 8.98 6.01 -26.41
CA ASP A 208 10.23 6.52 -27.04
C ASP A 208 11.16 7.22 -26.04
N ASP A 209 10.62 7.71 -24.91
CA ASP A 209 11.39 8.40 -23.88
C ASP A 209 12.09 7.44 -22.90
N ILE A 210 11.85 6.12 -23.02
CA ILE A 210 12.45 5.05 -22.20
C ILE A 210 13.65 4.43 -22.93
#